data_2def8c2a5f0367883121be966d8c0ba9
#
_entry.id   2def8c2a5f0367883121be966d8c0ba9
#
_cell.length_a   1.000
_cell.length_b   1.000
_cell.length_c   1.000
_cell.angle_alpha   90.00
_cell.angle_beta   90.00
_cell.angle_gamma   90.00
#
_symmetry.space_group_name_H-M   'P 1'
#
loop_
_entity.id
_entity.type
_entity.pdbx_description
1 polymer ?
#
loop_
_entity_poly.entity_id
_entity_poly.type
_entity_poly.pdbx_seq_one_letter_code
_entity_poly.pdbx_strand_id
1 'polypeptide(L)' 'MQAEFIARYGLTPRETDVLRAVACDERPLKQIADDLGISLRMVQRHLTNIYEKTDAQTRTGLTKEFMGK' A
#
# COMPACT_ATOMS: atom_id res chain seq x y z
N MET A 1 4.32 12.41 7.79
CA MET A 1 5.10 11.26 8.31
C MET A 1 4.32 9.99 8.09
N GLN A 2 5.04 8.90 7.83
CA GLN A 2 4.39 7.63 7.49
C GLN A 2 3.53 7.08 8.62
N ALA A 3 4.01 7.20 9.85
CA ALA A 3 3.26 6.70 11.00
C ALA A 3 1.92 7.44 11.15
N GLU A 4 1.90 8.73 10.89
CA GLU A 4 0.69 9.52 10.97
C GLU A 4 -0.29 9.11 9.88
N PHE A 5 0.21 8.85 8.69
CA PHE A 5 -0.62 8.40 7.57
C PHE A 5 -1.32 7.07 7.92
N ILE A 6 -0.56 6.12 8.45
CA ILE A 6 -1.07 4.81 8.82
C ILE A 6 -2.16 4.95 9.89
N ALA A 7 -1.89 5.74 10.93
CA ALA A 7 -2.85 5.95 12.01
C ALA A 7 -4.09 6.69 11.51
N ARG A 8 -3.89 7.70 10.65
CA ARG A 8 -4.99 8.52 10.15
C ARG A 8 -6.01 7.70 9.38
N TYR A 9 -5.57 6.75 8.58
CA TYR A 9 -6.45 5.97 7.74
C TYR A 9 -6.78 4.59 8.31
N GLY A 10 -6.25 4.28 9.49
CA GLY A 10 -6.56 3.01 10.14
C GLY A 10 -6.07 1.79 9.37
N LEU A 11 -4.88 1.87 8.81
CA LEU A 11 -4.33 0.76 8.04
C LEU A 11 -3.90 -0.38 8.96
N THR A 12 -4.21 -1.61 8.56
CA THR A 12 -3.76 -2.78 9.30
C THR A 12 -2.27 -3.01 9.06
N PRO A 13 -1.60 -3.83 9.91
CA PRO A 13 -0.18 -4.14 9.69
C PRO A 13 0.10 -4.73 8.30
N ARG A 14 -0.76 -5.60 7.79
CA ARG A 14 -0.56 -6.18 6.45
C ARG A 14 -0.75 -5.15 5.35
N GLU A 15 -1.77 -4.31 5.49
CA GLU A 15 -1.98 -3.22 4.54
C GLU A 15 -0.76 -2.30 4.54
N THR A 16 -0.22 -2.03 5.71
CA THR A 16 0.97 -1.20 5.84
C THR A 16 2.18 -1.83 5.13
N ASP A 17 2.36 -3.14 5.28
CA ASP A 17 3.45 -3.85 4.60
C ASP A 17 3.32 -3.71 3.08
N VAL A 18 2.11 -3.90 2.57
CA VAL A 18 1.85 -3.78 1.13
C VAL A 18 2.09 -2.33 0.67
N LEU A 19 1.58 -1.36 1.43
CA LEU A 19 1.74 0.05 1.08
C LEU A 19 3.21 0.44 1.02
N ARG A 20 4.00 0.04 1.99
CA ARG A 20 5.44 0.35 2.01
C ARG A 20 6.15 -0.25 0.81
N ALA A 21 5.84 -1.49 0.46
CA ALA A 21 6.44 -2.14 -0.70
C ALA A 21 6.07 -1.42 -1.99
N VAL A 22 4.80 -1.01 -2.12
CA VAL A 22 4.32 -0.31 -3.30
C VAL A 22 4.94 1.09 -3.40
N ALA A 23 5.10 1.77 -2.27
CA ALA A 23 5.62 3.14 -2.26
C ALA A 23 7.14 3.21 -2.45
N CYS A 24 7.87 2.21 -1.97
CA CYS A 24 9.34 2.24 -2.05
C CYS A 24 9.88 1.85 -3.41
N ASP A 25 9.09 1.17 -4.22
CA ASP A 25 9.60 0.59 -5.45
C ASP A 25 8.45 0.45 -6.44
N GLU A 26 8.76 0.56 -7.72
CA GLU A 26 7.77 0.38 -8.78
C GLU A 26 7.70 -1.06 -9.25
N ARG A 27 8.06 -1.99 -8.39
CA ARG A 27 8.01 -3.41 -8.73
C ARG A 27 6.60 -3.84 -9.12
N PRO A 28 6.46 -4.84 -10.00
CA PRO A 28 5.14 -5.41 -10.27
C PRO A 28 4.53 -5.98 -8.99
N LEU A 29 3.21 -5.96 -8.92
CA LEU A 29 2.52 -6.48 -7.74
C LEU A 29 2.84 -7.95 -7.49
N LYS A 30 3.09 -8.71 -8.53
CA LYS A 30 3.47 -10.12 -8.40
C LYS A 30 4.78 -10.26 -7.61
N GLN A 31 5.74 -9.40 -7.88
CA GLN A 31 7.01 -9.41 -7.17
C GLN A 31 6.79 -9.04 -5.69
N ILE A 32 5.94 -8.07 -5.44
CA ILE A 32 5.61 -7.68 -4.07
C ILE A 32 4.96 -8.85 -3.33
N ALA A 33 4.06 -9.56 -3.98
CA ALA A 33 3.44 -10.74 -3.40
C ALA A 33 4.47 -11.79 -3.01
N ASP A 34 5.42 -12.07 -3.92
CA ASP A 34 6.48 -13.03 -3.64
C ASP A 34 7.34 -12.59 -2.47
N ASP A 35 7.71 -11.31 -2.44
CA ASP A 35 8.56 -10.77 -1.39
C ASP A 35 7.89 -10.82 -0.02
N LEU A 36 6.57 -10.65 0.02
CA LEU A 36 5.82 -10.69 1.27
C LEU A 36 5.32 -12.09 1.64
N GLY A 37 5.52 -13.06 0.75
CA GLY A 37 5.09 -14.43 0.99
C GLY A 37 3.59 -14.61 0.97
N ILE A 38 2.88 -13.81 0.17
CA ILE A 38 1.42 -13.90 0.01
C ILE A 38 1.09 -13.98 -1.47
N SER A 39 -0.18 -14.28 -1.78
CA SER A 39 -0.61 -14.37 -3.17
C SER A 39 -0.81 -13.00 -3.79
N LEU A 40 -0.74 -12.93 -5.11
CA LEU A 40 -1.06 -11.71 -5.84
C LEU A 40 -2.47 -11.23 -5.51
N ARG A 41 -3.40 -12.16 -5.38
CA ARG A 41 -4.78 -11.84 -5.05
C ARG A 41 -4.88 -11.12 -3.70
N MET A 42 -4.09 -11.56 -2.73
CA MET A 42 -4.04 -10.90 -1.42
C MET A 42 -3.48 -9.49 -1.52
N VAL A 43 -2.43 -9.31 -2.31
CA VAL A 43 -1.88 -7.97 -2.53
C VAL A 43 -2.95 -7.06 -3.13
N GLN A 44 -3.66 -7.54 -4.14
CA GLN A 44 -4.71 -6.76 -4.79
C GLN A 44 -5.83 -6.40 -3.81
N ARG A 45 -6.20 -7.34 -2.95
CA ARG A 45 -7.22 -7.10 -1.93
C ARG A 45 -6.77 -6.03 -0.92
N HIS A 46 -5.53 -6.14 -0.46
CA HIS A 46 -4.99 -5.13 0.46
C HIS A 46 -4.96 -3.76 -0.20
N LEU A 47 -4.55 -3.68 -1.46
CA LEU A 47 -4.53 -2.40 -2.18
C LEU A 47 -5.93 -1.82 -2.35
N THR A 48 -6.91 -2.65 -2.67
CA THR A 48 -8.30 -2.20 -2.76
C THR A 48 -8.74 -1.57 -1.45
N ASN A 49 -8.46 -2.23 -0.34
CA ASN A 49 -8.81 -1.71 0.97
C ASN A 49 -8.08 -0.39 1.26
N ILE A 50 -6.81 -0.31 0.90
CA ILE A 50 -6.03 0.92 1.09
C ILE A 50 -6.61 2.06 0.27
N TYR A 51 -6.94 1.82 -1.00
CA TYR A 51 -7.55 2.84 -1.84
C TYR A 51 -8.87 3.33 -1.27
N GLU A 52 -9.68 2.43 -0.75
CA GLU A 52 -10.95 2.80 -0.13
C GLU A 52 -10.75 3.66 1.12
N LYS A 53 -9.76 3.30 1.93
CA LYS A 53 -9.49 4.03 3.18
C LYS A 53 -8.86 5.38 2.93
N THR A 54 -8.00 5.50 1.93
CA THR A 54 -7.24 6.72 1.67
C THR A 54 -7.87 7.61 0.61
N ASP A 55 -8.87 7.09 -0.09
CA ASP A 55 -9.53 7.77 -1.20
C ASP A 55 -8.57 8.08 -2.36
N ALA A 56 -7.41 7.44 -2.39
CA ALA A 56 -6.49 7.55 -3.53
C ALA A 56 -7.07 6.76 -4.70
N GLN A 57 -6.81 7.20 -5.92
CA GLN A 57 -7.36 6.56 -7.11
C GLN A 57 -6.31 5.87 -7.97
N THR A 58 -5.04 6.17 -7.73
CA THR A 58 -3.96 5.58 -8.50
C THR A 58 -2.80 5.21 -7.57
N ARG A 59 -1.96 4.28 -8.04
CA ARG A 59 -0.77 3.90 -7.30
C ARG A 59 0.16 5.10 -7.09
N THR A 60 0.32 5.92 -8.13
CA THR A 60 1.15 7.11 -8.04
C THR A 60 0.61 8.10 -7.01
N GLY A 61 -0.69 8.34 -7.03
CA GLY A 61 -1.33 9.24 -6.06
C GLY A 61 -1.18 8.73 -4.64
N LEU A 62 -1.37 7.43 -4.43
CA LEU A 62 -1.20 6.81 -3.12
C LEU A 62 0.23 6.96 -2.63
N THR A 63 1.20 6.70 -3.49
CA THR A 63 2.61 6.82 -3.15
C THR A 63 2.95 8.24 -2.73
N LYS A 64 2.48 9.23 -3.49
CA LYS A 64 2.74 10.63 -3.16
C LYS A 64 2.18 11.01 -1.79
N GLU A 65 0.95 10.59 -1.50
CA GLU A 65 0.35 10.89 -0.20
C GLU A 65 1.13 10.25 0.93
N PHE A 66 1.51 8.98 0.76
CA PHE A 66 2.22 8.24 1.79
C PHE A 66 3.60 8.82 2.06
N MET A 67 4.29 9.26 1.02
CA MET A 67 5.62 9.84 1.14
C MET A 67 5.59 11.30 1.59
N GLY A 68 4.42 11.89 1.70
CA GLY A 68 4.27 13.26 2.18
C GLY A 68 4.59 14.32 1.13
N LYS A 69 4.36 14.02 -0.12
CA LYS A 69 4.68 14.95 -1.21
C LYS A 69 3.46 15.51 -1.91
#